data_deb4c6e97cc1c2f824f9a5e9ffc683d8
#
_entry.id   deb4c6e97cc1c2f824f9a5e9ffc683d8
#
_cell.length_a   1.000
_cell.length_b   1.000
_cell.length_c   1.000
_cell.angle_alpha   90.00
_cell.angle_beta   90.00
_cell.angle_gamma   90.00
#
_symmetry.space_group_name_H-M   'P 1'
#
loop_
_entity.id
_entity.type
_entity.pdbx_description
1 polymer ?
#
loop_
_entity_poly.entity_id
_entity_poly.type
_entity_poly.pdbx_seq_one_letter_code
_entity_poly.pdbx_strand_id
1 'polypeptide(L)'
;MNKEELKARVCEVIRRRNPDIVRLGHAIFAEPELGFKEQKTSAKVRAAFDALGLDYETGWGITGVKARLAGKGHRRTVAVLGELDAIVCRNHPHSDPATGAAHCCGHNVQIGNLLAVAYAMKESGVMDYLGGDLVFFAVPAEEYVEIDYRSGLRREGKLQFLGGKQQLIAEGAFDDIDMAMMMHVNATTNPEGEFTVGASSNGFVGKLIEYHGRADVFDLSRTFGQSVVVDDHVSFR
;
A
#
# COMPACT_ATOMS: atom_id res chain seq x y z
N MET A 1 12.65 30.53 8.57
CA MET A 1 12.41 30.13 7.17
C MET A 1 10.91 30.16 6.91
N ASN A 2 10.47 30.73 5.82
CA ASN A 2 9.04 30.77 5.46
C ASN A 2 8.59 29.48 4.78
N LYS A 3 7.27 29.32 4.59
CA LYS A 3 6.67 28.09 4.03
C LYS A 3 7.18 27.78 2.61
N GLU A 4 7.36 28.79 1.78
CA GLU A 4 7.78 28.58 0.38
C GLU A 4 9.27 28.19 0.29
N GLU A 5 10.12 28.72 1.17
CA GLU A 5 11.51 28.29 1.29
C GLU A 5 11.62 26.82 1.74
N LEU A 6 10.77 26.38 2.68
CA LEU A 6 10.73 24.98 3.13
C LEU A 6 10.30 24.06 1.98
N LYS A 7 9.24 24.42 1.26
CA LYS A 7 8.78 23.66 0.08
C LYS A 7 9.88 23.56 -1.00
N ALA A 8 10.57 24.66 -1.29
CA ALA A 8 11.63 24.67 -2.28
C ALA A 8 12.74 23.68 -1.94
N ARG A 9 13.16 23.61 -0.66
CA ARG A 9 14.16 22.63 -0.19
C ARG A 9 13.68 21.18 -0.37
N VAL A 10 12.43 20.89 -0.01
CA VAL A 10 11.85 19.56 -0.19
C VAL A 10 11.85 19.17 -1.68
N CYS A 11 11.38 20.06 -2.55
CA CYS A 11 11.35 19.84 -3.99
C CYS A 11 12.75 19.65 -4.60
N GLU A 12 13.75 20.34 -4.10
CA GLU A 12 15.14 20.17 -4.55
C GLU A 12 15.67 18.78 -4.26
N VAL A 13 15.42 18.26 -3.04
CA VAL A 13 15.81 16.89 -2.68
C VAL A 13 15.10 15.88 -3.58
N ILE A 14 13.78 16.03 -3.81
CA ILE A 14 13.03 15.15 -4.71
C ILE A 14 13.66 15.12 -6.11
N ARG A 15 13.95 16.28 -6.70
CA ARG A 15 14.59 16.35 -8.04
C ARG A 15 15.94 15.63 -8.05
N ARG A 16 16.76 15.81 -7.03
CA ARG A 16 18.06 15.15 -6.91
C ARG A 16 17.94 13.64 -6.75
N ARG A 17 16.95 13.17 -5.98
CA ARG A 17 16.72 11.76 -5.69
C ARG A 17 15.85 11.04 -6.72
N ASN A 18 15.23 11.77 -7.65
CA ASN A 18 14.32 11.20 -8.65
C ASN A 18 14.88 9.96 -9.38
N PRO A 19 16.13 9.91 -9.85
CA PRO A 19 16.66 8.71 -10.50
C PRO A 19 16.68 7.48 -9.59
N ASP A 20 16.98 7.66 -8.30
CA ASP A 20 17.02 6.58 -7.32
C ASP A 20 15.59 6.07 -7.01
N ILE A 21 14.64 7.00 -6.85
CA ILE A 21 13.24 6.71 -6.58
C ILE A 21 12.61 5.94 -7.76
N VAL A 22 12.83 6.41 -8.97
CA VAL A 22 12.32 5.76 -10.19
C VAL A 22 12.92 4.36 -10.34
N ARG A 23 14.23 4.20 -10.13
CA ARG A 23 14.88 2.89 -10.17
C ARG A 23 14.29 1.92 -9.15
N LEU A 24 13.99 2.39 -7.94
CA LEU A 24 13.35 1.58 -6.90
C LEU A 24 11.93 1.17 -7.30
N GLY A 25 11.12 2.11 -7.81
CA GLY A 25 9.79 1.81 -8.32
C GLY A 25 9.81 0.74 -9.43
N HIS A 26 10.78 0.81 -10.34
CA HIS A 26 11.00 -0.22 -11.37
C HIS A 26 11.46 -1.56 -10.77
N ALA A 27 12.32 -1.55 -9.76
CA ALA A 27 12.77 -2.78 -9.10
C ALA A 27 11.62 -3.49 -8.35
N ILE A 28 10.66 -2.74 -7.80
CA ILE A 28 9.45 -3.29 -7.21
C ILE A 28 8.52 -3.84 -8.31
N PHE A 29 8.31 -3.05 -9.37
CA PHE A 29 7.49 -3.44 -10.52
C PHE A 29 7.95 -4.75 -11.16
N ALA A 30 9.26 -4.98 -11.22
CA ALA A 30 9.85 -6.18 -11.83
C ALA A 30 9.74 -7.44 -10.95
N GLU A 31 9.44 -7.30 -9.67
CA GLU A 31 9.32 -8.41 -8.71
C GLU A 31 8.01 -8.31 -7.92
N PRO A 32 6.84 -8.42 -8.58
CA PRO A 32 5.56 -8.27 -7.92
C PRO A 32 5.28 -9.41 -6.94
N GLU A 33 4.78 -9.07 -5.76
CA GLU A 33 4.44 -10.02 -4.70
C GLU A 33 3.00 -9.81 -4.24
N LEU A 34 2.28 -10.90 -3.96
CA LEU A 34 0.91 -10.84 -3.48
C LEU A 34 0.84 -10.57 -1.98
N GLY A 35 -0.31 -10.10 -1.53
CA GLY A 35 -0.53 -9.66 -0.17
C GLY A 35 -0.18 -10.69 0.91
N PHE A 36 0.44 -10.22 2.00
CA PHE A 36 1.06 -10.98 3.09
C PHE A 36 2.25 -11.86 2.67
N LYS A 37 2.78 -11.67 1.47
CA LYS A 37 3.97 -12.36 0.92
C LYS A 37 5.05 -11.38 0.44
N GLU A 38 4.89 -10.08 0.67
CA GLU A 38 5.68 -8.96 0.11
C GLU A 38 7.08 -8.84 0.75
N GLN A 39 7.80 -9.97 0.85
CA GLN A 39 9.10 -10.02 1.54
C GLN A 39 10.18 -9.20 0.84
N LYS A 40 10.25 -9.28 -0.49
CA LYS A 40 11.26 -8.54 -1.29
C LYS A 40 10.94 -7.04 -1.34
N THR A 41 9.67 -6.70 -1.48
CA THR A 41 9.21 -5.30 -1.50
C THR A 41 9.46 -4.66 -0.13
N SER A 42 9.08 -5.33 0.96
CA SER A 42 9.37 -4.92 2.33
C SER A 42 10.89 -4.76 2.57
N ALA A 43 11.72 -5.68 2.04
CA ALA A 43 13.17 -5.58 2.16
C ALA A 43 13.74 -4.35 1.44
N LYS A 44 13.20 -3.99 0.27
CA LYS A 44 13.60 -2.77 -0.47
C LYS A 44 13.24 -1.50 0.32
N VAL A 45 12.07 -1.47 0.97
CA VAL A 45 11.67 -0.35 1.85
C VAL A 45 12.60 -0.23 3.04
N ARG A 46 12.90 -1.34 3.73
CA ARG A 46 13.83 -1.35 4.87
C ARG A 46 15.22 -0.85 4.47
N ALA A 47 15.75 -1.32 3.35
CA ALA A 47 17.05 -0.87 2.84
C ALA A 47 17.07 0.65 2.57
N ALA A 48 15.96 1.24 2.10
CA ALA A 48 15.85 2.68 1.93
C ALA A 48 15.81 3.42 3.28
N PHE A 49 15.12 2.89 4.28
CA PHE A 49 15.10 3.46 5.62
C PHE A 49 16.46 3.34 6.31
N ASP A 50 17.18 2.22 6.16
CA ASP A 50 18.55 2.04 6.63
C ASP A 50 19.49 3.10 6.02
N ALA A 51 19.39 3.31 4.70
CA ALA A 51 20.19 4.32 4.00
C ALA A 51 19.90 5.76 4.46
N LEU A 52 18.69 6.02 4.96
CA LEU A 52 18.29 7.31 5.56
C LEU A 52 18.64 7.41 7.04
N GLY A 53 19.09 6.35 7.68
CA GLY A 53 19.27 6.30 9.13
C GLY A 53 17.97 6.58 9.88
N LEU A 54 16.87 5.96 9.42
CA LEU A 54 15.57 5.99 10.10
C LEU A 54 15.39 4.74 10.94
N ASP A 55 14.97 4.91 12.17
CA ASP A 55 14.49 3.80 12.99
C ASP A 55 13.12 3.34 12.48
N TYR A 56 12.93 2.03 12.38
CA TYR A 56 11.69 1.45 11.89
C TYR A 56 11.33 0.15 12.60
N GLU A 57 10.04 -0.14 12.61
CA GLU A 57 9.46 -1.40 13.08
C GLU A 57 9.02 -2.25 11.89
N THR A 58 9.09 -3.57 12.05
CA THR A 58 8.70 -4.55 11.02
C THR A 58 7.71 -5.56 11.57
N GLY A 59 7.06 -6.30 10.67
CA GLY A 59 6.14 -7.38 11.07
C GLY A 59 4.71 -6.93 11.26
N TRP A 60 4.40 -5.67 11.09
CA TRP A 60 3.04 -5.17 11.06
C TRP A 60 2.25 -5.85 9.94
N GLY A 61 1.16 -6.54 10.28
CA GLY A 61 0.44 -7.34 9.30
C GLY A 61 1.36 -8.26 8.49
N ILE A 62 2.32 -8.92 9.13
CA ILE A 62 3.33 -9.84 8.59
C ILE A 62 4.49 -9.13 7.85
N THR A 63 4.23 -8.30 6.85
CA THR A 63 5.27 -7.73 5.97
C THR A 63 5.39 -6.20 6.05
N GLY A 64 4.48 -5.53 6.76
CA GLY A 64 4.47 -4.08 6.89
C GLY A 64 5.70 -3.53 7.60
N VAL A 65 6.07 -2.29 7.22
CA VAL A 65 7.23 -1.56 7.76
C VAL A 65 6.80 -0.15 8.12
N LYS A 66 7.03 0.26 9.37
CA LYS A 66 6.65 1.56 9.91
C LYS A 66 7.88 2.29 10.43
N ALA A 67 8.23 3.43 9.83
CA ALA A 67 9.33 4.30 10.27
C ALA A 67 8.80 5.64 10.76
N ARG A 68 9.51 6.24 11.72
CA ARG A 68 9.17 7.56 12.26
C ARG A 68 10.30 8.55 12.03
N LEU A 69 9.93 9.76 11.65
CA LEU A 69 10.82 10.92 11.56
C LEU A 69 10.26 12.03 12.45
N ALA A 70 10.96 12.29 13.54
CA ALA A 70 10.56 13.26 14.53
C ALA A 70 10.68 14.70 14.02
N GLY A 71 9.69 15.53 14.31
CA GLY A 71 9.75 16.97 14.16
C GLY A 71 10.14 17.65 15.46
N LYS A 72 10.16 18.97 15.47
CA LYS A 72 10.63 19.76 16.61
C LYS A 72 9.67 19.77 17.82
N GLY A 73 8.39 19.54 17.60
CA GLY A 73 7.37 19.83 18.63
C GLY A 73 6.43 18.69 18.99
N HIS A 74 6.48 17.58 18.29
CA HIS A 74 5.67 16.36 18.53
C HIS A 74 4.15 16.59 18.75
N ARG A 75 3.59 17.64 18.12
CA ARG A 75 2.18 18.07 18.38
C ARG A 75 1.17 17.16 17.70
N ARG A 76 1.50 16.64 16.54
CA ARG A 76 0.68 15.78 15.72
C ARG A 76 1.57 14.82 14.94
N THR A 77 1.05 13.63 14.70
CA THR A 77 1.69 12.64 13.85
C THR A 77 0.91 12.49 12.55
N VAL A 78 1.57 12.68 11.42
CA VAL A 78 0.99 12.47 10.10
C VAL A 78 1.67 11.27 9.45
N ALA A 79 0.89 10.26 9.08
CA ALA A 79 1.41 9.13 8.32
C ALA A 79 1.29 9.38 6.81
N VAL A 80 2.35 9.02 6.09
CA VAL A 80 2.32 8.81 4.64
C VAL A 80 2.31 7.31 4.40
N LEU A 81 1.30 6.83 3.66
CA LEU A 81 1.10 5.41 3.40
C LEU A 81 1.51 5.06 1.97
N GLY A 82 2.00 3.83 1.79
CA GLY A 82 2.20 3.21 0.50
C GLY A 82 1.97 1.71 0.62
N GLU A 83 1.34 1.11 -0.38
CA GLU A 83 0.94 -0.28 -0.38
C GLU A 83 2.01 -1.16 -1.02
N LEU A 84 2.28 -2.33 -0.40
CA LEU A 84 3.39 -3.20 -0.77
C LEU A 84 3.03 -4.21 -1.86
N ASP A 85 1.76 -4.62 -1.91
CA ASP A 85 1.31 -5.77 -2.66
C ASP A 85 1.02 -5.48 -4.14
N ALA A 86 0.98 -6.54 -4.92
CA ALA A 86 0.53 -6.59 -6.30
C ALA A 86 -0.80 -7.35 -6.37
N ILE A 87 -1.51 -7.22 -7.50
CA ILE A 87 -2.75 -7.92 -7.78
C ILE A 87 -2.50 -9.13 -8.69
N VAL A 88 -3.41 -10.11 -8.68
CA VAL A 88 -3.38 -11.21 -9.65
C VAL A 88 -3.90 -10.72 -11.00
N CYS A 89 -3.00 -10.62 -11.99
CA CYS A 89 -3.33 -10.24 -13.36
C CYS A 89 -2.51 -11.05 -14.36
N ARG A 90 -2.90 -12.29 -14.61
CA ARG A 90 -2.14 -13.26 -15.43
C ARG A 90 -1.91 -12.82 -16.88
N ASN A 91 -2.79 -11.97 -17.41
CA ASN A 91 -2.69 -11.46 -18.78
C ASN A 91 -1.83 -10.20 -18.91
N HIS A 92 -1.30 -9.69 -17.79
CA HIS A 92 -0.41 -8.53 -17.85
C HIS A 92 0.96 -8.93 -18.42
N PRO A 93 1.57 -8.11 -19.31
CA PRO A 93 2.85 -8.46 -19.96
C PRO A 93 4.00 -8.71 -18.99
N HIS A 94 3.93 -8.11 -17.81
CA HIS A 94 4.94 -8.22 -16.75
C HIS A 94 4.43 -9.01 -15.53
N SER A 95 3.45 -9.90 -15.73
CA SER A 95 3.02 -10.77 -14.63
C SER A 95 4.08 -11.81 -14.30
N ASP A 96 4.23 -12.09 -13.02
CA ASP A 96 5.03 -13.23 -12.57
C ASP A 96 4.38 -14.53 -13.07
N PRO A 97 5.11 -15.39 -13.80
CA PRO A 97 4.52 -16.57 -14.44
C PRO A 97 4.05 -17.63 -13.43
N ALA A 98 4.60 -17.67 -12.23
CA ALA A 98 4.24 -18.66 -11.22
C ALA A 98 3.00 -18.23 -10.44
N THR A 99 2.92 -16.98 -10.02
CA THR A 99 1.85 -16.46 -9.16
C THR A 99 0.78 -15.73 -9.94
N GLY A 100 1.10 -15.16 -11.11
CA GLY A 100 0.26 -14.25 -11.85
C GLY A 100 0.21 -12.85 -11.26
N ALA A 101 1.09 -12.54 -10.31
CA ALA A 101 1.16 -11.22 -9.70
C ALA A 101 1.65 -10.17 -10.70
N ALA A 102 1.06 -8.98 -10.67
CA ALA A 102 1.51 -7.83 -11.45
C ALA A 102 1.14 -6.52 -10.76
N HIS A 103 1.99 -5.51 -10.88
CA HIS A 103 1.70 -4.17 -10.40
C HIS A 103 0.82 -3.39 -11.38
N CYS A 104 -0.46 -3.78 -11.50
CA CYS A 104 -1.45 -3.11 -12.35
C CYS A 104 -2.19 -1.98 -11.61
N CYS A 105 -2.21 -2.00 -10.28
CA CYS A 105 -2.85 -0.98 -9.45
C CYS A 105 -1.91 0.22 -9.16
N GLY A 106 -0.60 0.07 -9.39
CA GLY A 106 0.37 1.15 -9.24
C GLY A 106 0.98 1.27 -7.84
N HIS A 107 0.91 0.24 -6.99
CA HIS A 107 1.49 0.25 -5.64
C HIS A 107 3.01 0.42 -5.66
N ASN A 108 3.70 -0.05 -6.68
CA ASN A 108 5.12 0.23 -6.90
C ASN A 108 5.43 1.73 -7.00
N VAL A 109 4.52 2.52 -7.60
CA VAL A 109 4.62 3.98 -7.66
C VAL A 109 4.29 4.60 -6.30
N GLN A 110 3.32 4.04 -5.58
CA GLN A 110 2.99 4.51 -4.22
C GLN A 110 4.17 4.36 -3.27
N ILE A 111 4.86 3.20 -3.26
CA ILE A 111 6.08 3.00 -2.45
C ILE A 111 7.18 3.97 -2.92
N GLY A 112 7.33 4.18 -4.23
CA GLY A 112 8.23 5.21 -4.75
C GLY A 112 7.94 6.60 -4.18
N ASN A 113 6.67 7.00 -4.13
CA ASN A 113 6.23 8.27 -3.57
C ASN A 113 6.45 8.35 -2.05
N LEU A 114 6.11 7.29 -1.30
CA LEU A 114 6.37 7.22 0.13
C LEU A 114 7.86 7.46 0.43
N LEU A 115 8.76 6.80 -0.29
CA LEU A 115 10.20 6.93 -0.11
C LEU A 115 10.73 8.27 -0.63
N ALA A 116 10.12 8.84 -1.69
CA ALA A 116 10.43 10.20 -2.13
C ALA A 116 10.18 11.22 -1.01
N VAL A 117 9.05 11.10 -0.31
CA VAL A 117 8.73 11.94 0.85
C VAL A 117 9.72 11.68 1.99
N ALA A 118 10.06 10.43 2.27
CA ALA A 118 11.03 10.09 3.32
C ALA A 118 12.40 10.72 3.06
N TYR A 119 12.96 10.55 1.85
CA TYR A 119 14.20 11.21 1.43
C TYR A 119 14.12 12.72 1.53
N ALA A 120 13.04 13.30 1.00
CA ALA A 120 12.87 14.75 0.96
C ALA A 120 12.79 15.36 2.35
N MET A 121 12.00 14.79 3.24
CA MET A 121 11.82 15.32 4.59
C MET A 121 13.06 15.13 5.46
N LYS A 122 13.77 14.01 5.32
CA LYS A 122 15.00 13.74 6.07
C LYS A 122 16.17 14.61 5.61
N GLU A 123 16.42 14.64 4.29
CA GLU A 123 17.63 15.29 3.74
C GLU A 123 17.52 16.81 3.61
N SER A 124 16.32 17.36 3.51
CA SER A 124 16.13 18.82 3.41
C SER A 124 16.33 19.56 4.74
N GLY A 125 16.30 18.85 5.87
CA GLY A 125 16.37 19.44 7.21
C GLY A 125 15.11 20.23 7.59
N VAL A 126 13.99 20.08 6.87
CA VAL A 126 12.76 20.83 7.15
C VAL A 126 12.06 20.38 8.43
N MET A 127 12.37 19.18 8.92
CA MET A 127 11.78 18.67 10.16
C MET A 127 12.09 19.55 11.37
N ASP A 128 13.23 20.25 11.38
CA ASP A 128 13.59 21.22 12.42
C ASP A 128 12.65 22.43 12.50
N TYR A 129 11.82 22.63 11.49
CA TYR A 129 10.84 23.72 11.40
C TYR A 129 9.40 23.25 11.55
N LEU A 130 9.15 21.92 11.63
CA LEU A 130 7.83 21.35 11.74
C LEU A 130 7.48 21.02 13.20
N GLY A 131 6.25 21.34 13.59
CA GLY A 131 5.75 21.09 14.93
C GLY A 131 5.19 19.68 15.16
N GLY A 132 5.22 18.82 14.15
CA GLY A 132 4.68 17.45 14.22
C GLY A 132 5.66 16.43 13.64
N ASP A 133 5.36 15.16 13.90
CA ASP A 133 6.11 14.01 13.43
C ASP A 133 5.57 13.49 12.11
N LEU A 134 6.41 12.79 11.33
CA LEU A 134 6.00 12.02 10.18
C LEU A 134 6.21 10.52 10.44
N VAL A 135 5.25 9.73 9.99
CA VAL A 135 5.36 8.28 9.91
C VAL A 135 5.34 7.88 8.45
N PHE A 136 6.29 7.04 8.04
CA PHE A 136 6.32 6.41 6.73
C PHE A 136 5.90 4.96 6.91
N PHE A 137 4.73 4.60 6.38
CA PHE A 137 4.16 3.29 6.63
C PHE A 137 3.92 2.53 5.32
N ALA A 138 4.76 1.54 5.07
CA ALA A 138 4.56 0.57 4.00
C ALA A 138 3.56 -0.49 4.47
N VAL A 139 2.36 -0.47 3.89
CA VAL A 139 1.19 -1.24 4.29
C VAL A 139 1.09 -2.52 3.46
N PRO A 140 0.90 -3.71 4.07
CA PRO A 140 0.72 -4.95 3.32
C PRO A 140 -0.71 -5.15 2.82
N ALA A 141 -0.88 -6.05 1.85
CA ALA A 141 -2.11 -6.78 1.53
C ALA A 141 -3.38 -5.90 1.40
N GLU A 142 -3.32 -4.86 0.58
CA GLU A 142 -4.48 -4.01 0.30
C GLU A 142 -5.49 -4.73 -0.61
N GLU A 143 -4.98 -5.41 -1.65
CA GLU A 143 -5.76 -6.13 -2.64
C GLU A 143 -6.38 -7.40 -2.06
N TYR A 144 -7.68 -7.57 -2.20
CA TYR A 144 -8.41 -8.73 -1.67
C TYR A 144 -8.32 -9.93 -2.61
N VAL A 145 -7.09 -10.43 -2.83
CA VAL A 145 -6.81 -11.63 -3.64
C VAL A 145 -6.35 -12.79 -2.75
N GLU A 146 -6.32 -14.01 -3.27
CA GLU A 146 -5.91 -15.24 -2.56
C GLU A 146 -6.67 -15.45 -1.23
N ILE A 147 -7.99 -15.30 -1.24
CA ILE A 147 -8.84 -15.34 -0.04
C ILE A 147 -8.67 -16.64 0.76
N ASP A 148 -8.49 -17.79 0.10
CA ASP A 148 -8.28 -19.08 0.77
C ASP A 148 -6.97 -19.11 1.56
N TYR A 149 -5.88 -18.58 0.99
CA TYR A 149 -4.61 -18.42 1.67
C TYR A 149 -4.74 -17.52 2.91
N ARG A 150 -5.34 -16.35 2.75
CA ARG A 150 -5.57 -15.41 3.85
C ARG A 150 -6.48 -16.00 4.93
N SER A 151 -7.54 -16.71 4.54
CA SER A 151 -8.41 -17.45 5.45
C SER A 151 -7.65 -18.55 6.19
N GLY A 152 -6.67 -19.20 5.55
CA GLY A 152 -5.72 -20.11 6.18
C GLY A 152 -4.93 -19.43 7.29
N LEU A 153 -4.29 -18.31 7.01
CA LEU A 153 -3.55 -17.51 7.99
C LEU A 153 -4.42 -17.08 9.17
N ARG A 154 -5.67 -16.74 8.91
CA ARG A 154 -6.65 -16.40 9.96
C ARG A 154 -7.00 -17.60 10.82
N ARG A 155 -7.22 -18.78 10.23
CA ARG A 155 -7.45 -20.02 11.01
C ARG A 155 -6.26 -20.41 11.87
N GLU A 156 -5.05 -20.12 11.41
CA GLU A 156 -3.80 -20.32 12.14
C GLU A 156 -3.54 -19.27 13.24
N GLY A 157 -4.44 -18.29 13.39
CA GLY A 157 -4.29 -17.21 14.36
C GLY A 157 -3.23 -16.16 14.01
N LYS A 158 -2.70 -16.17 12.78
CA LYS A 158 -1.70 -15.21 12.30
C LYS A 158 -2.29 -13.87 11.88
N LEU A 159 -3.58 -13.88 11.52
CA LEU A 159 -4.35 -12.70 11.14
C LEU A 159 -5.72 -12.72 11.80
N GLN A 160 -6.28 -11.53 12.05
CA GLN A 160 -7.67 -11.33 12.42
C GLN A 160 -8.51 -10.90 11.21
N PHE A 161 -7.91 -10.10 10.32
CA PHE A 161 -8.53 -9.54 9.13
C PHE A 161 -7.80 -9.96 7.86
N LEU A 162 -8.55 -10.07 6.75
CA LEU A 162 -8.00 -10.48 5.47
C LEU A 162 -7.37 -9.33 4.67
N GLY A 163 -7.63 -8.08 5.04
CA GLY A 163 -7.03 -6.89 4.44
C GLY A 163 -6.00 -6.26 5.36
N GLY A 164 -4.94 -5.72 4.77
CA GLY A 164 -3.80 -5.21 5.51
C GLY A 164 -4.15 -4.06 6.44
N LYS A 165 -4.82 -3.01 5.97
CA LYS A 165 -5.15 -1.85 6.81
C LYS A 165 -6.02 -2.21 8.01
N GLN A 166 -7.02 -3.10 7.82
CA GLN A 166 -7.86 -3.59 8.91
C GLN A 166 -7.04 -4.40 9.92
N GLN A 167 -6.10 -5.23 9.45
CA GLN A 167 -5.19 -5.97 10.30
C GLN A 167 -4.29 -5.02 11.12
N LEU A 168 -3.71 -4.01 10.47
CA LEU A 168 -2.86 -3.01 11.13
C LEU A 168 -3.62 -2.21 12.20
N ILE A 169 -4.89 -1.86 11.94
CA ILE A 169 -5.74 -1.20 12.94
C ILE A 169 -5.96 -2.12 14.15
N ALA A 170 -6.23 -3.41 13.92
CA ALA A 170 -6.42 -4.37 14.99
C ALA A 170 -5.13 -4.62 15.82
N GLU A 171 -3.97 -4.46 15.21
CA GLU A 171 -2.67 -4.53 15.88
C GLU A 171 -2.29 -3.25 16.63
N GLY A 172 -3.08 -2.17 16.52
CA GLY A 172 -2.79 -0.87 17.14
C GLY A 172 -1.75 -0.04 16.39
N ALA A 173 -1.41 -0.42 15.16
CA ALA A 173 -0.35 0.24 14.38
C ALA A 173 -0.65 1.72 14.05
N PHE A 174 -1.89 2.14 14.18
CA PHE A 174 -2.34 3.52 13.95
C PHE A 174 -2.65 4.31 15.22
N ASP A 175 -2.48 3.73 16.41
CA ASP A 175 -2.90 4.37 17.68
C ASP A 175 -2.11 5.65 18.00
N ASP A 176 -0.91 5.77 17.45
CA ASP A 176 -0.02 6.93 17.60
C ASP A 176 -0.03 7.89 16.40
N ILE A 177 -1.03 7.78 15.51
CA ILE A 177 -1.16 8.55 14.28
C ILE A 177 -2.45 9.38 14.32
N ASP A 178 -2.33 10.70 14.20
CA ASP A 178 -3.48 11.62 14.18
C ASP A 178 -4.14 11.71 12.81
N MET A 179 -3.35 11.61 11.73
CA MET A 179 -3.80 11.74 10.33
C MET A 179 -2.98 10.84 9.42
N ALA A 180 -3.63 10.33 8.39
CA ALA A 180 -2.95 9.58 7.34
C ALA A 180 -3.28 10.14 5.96
N MET A 181 -2.31 10.07 5.04
CA MET A 181 -2.48 10.42 3.64
C MET A 181 -1.81 9.38 2.75
N MET A 182 -2.35 9.23 1.56
CA MET A 182 -1.83 8.30 0.56
C MET A 182 -2.05 8.89 -0.83
N MET A 183 -1.11 8.68 -1.74
CA MET A 183 -1.28 8.96 -3.16
C MET A 183 -1.63 7.66 -3.88
N HIS A 184 -2.53 7.73 -4.83
CA HIS A 184 -2.85 6.61 -5.71
C HIS A 184 -2.73 7.02 -7.18
N VAL A 185 -2.30 6.07 -8.02
CA VAL A 185 -2.27 6.26 -9.47
C VAL A 185 -3.69 6.15 -10.00
N ASN A 186 -4.11 7.10 -10.84
CA ASN A 186 -5.40 7.03 -11.49
C ASN A 186 -5.24 6.47 -12.92
N ALA A 187 -6.09 5.53 -13.29
CA ALA A 187 -6.13 4.95 -14.63
C ALA A 187 -6.84 5.85 -15.66
N THR A 188 -7.54 6.90 -15.22
CA THR A 188 -8.22 7.82 -16.12
C THR A 188 -7.36 9.04 -16.41
N THR A 189 -7.23 9.38 -17.70
CA THR A 189 -6.65 10.66 -18.10
C THR A 189 -7.62 11.79 -17.71
N ASN A 190 -7.19 12.66 -16.81
CA ASN A 190 -7.94 13.87 -16.50
C ASN A 190 -7.39 15.02 -17.38
N PRO A 191 -8.14 15.51 -18.37
CA PRO A 191 -7.70 16.60 -19.23
C PRO A 191 -7.54 17.95 -18.50
N GLU A 192 -8.09 18.08 -17.28
CA GLU A 192 -8.13 19.34 -16.54
C GLU A 192 -7.07 19.47 -15.45
N GLY A 193 -6.28 18.41 -15.19
CA GLY A 193 -5.24 18.46 -14.16
C GLY A 193 -4.48 17.15 -13.99
N GLU A 194 -3.24 17.28 -13.55
CA GLU A 194 -2.35 16.14 -13.30
C GLU A 194 -2.68 15.42 -11.97
N PHE A 195 -3.34 16.12 -11.04
CA PHE A 195 -3.68 15.60 -9.72
C PHE A 195 -5.12 15.90 -9.36
N THR A 196 -5.77 14.91 -8.73
CA THR A 196 -7.12 15.07 -8.18
C THR A 196 -7.12 14.73 -6.69
N VAL A 197 -7.97 15.43 -5.93
CA VAL A 197 -8.27 15.08 -4.54
C VAL A 197 -9.65 14.46 -4.52
N GLY A 198 -9.72 13.19 -4.08
CA GLY A 198 -11.00 12.49 -3.95
C GLY A 198 -11.92 13.18 -2.93
N ALA A 199 -13.22 13.18 -3.20
CA ALA A 199 -14.20 13.84 -2.33
C ALA A 199 -14.40 13.03 -1.02
N SER A 200 -14.75 11.75 -1.13
CA SER A 200 -14.90 10.83 0.00
C SER A 200 -15.12 9.40 -0.49
N SER A 201 -14.88 8.42 0.39
CA SER A 201 -15.26 7.03 0.21
C SER A 201 -15.88 6.52 1.51
N ASN A 202 -17.02 5.83 1.43
CA ASN A 202 -17.74 5.32 2.60
C ASN A 202 -17.25 3.92 3.03
N GLY A 203 -16.39 3.29 2.27
CA GLY A 203 -15.90 1.94 2.50
C GLY A 203 -16.50 0.91 1.54
N PHE A 204 -16.06 -0.33 1.69
CA PHE A 204 -16.55 -1.49 0.93
C PHE A 204 -16.69 -2.71 1.84
N VAL A 205 -17.48 -3.68 1.41
CA VAL A 205 -17.63 -4.99 2.06
C VAL A 205 -17.43 -6.07 1.02
N GLY A 206 -16.31 -6.80 1.13
CA GLY A 206 -16.06 -8.01 0.34
C GLY A 206 -16.88 -9.18 0.85
N LYS A 207 -17.53 -9.95 -0.03
CA LYS A 207 -18.25 -11.17 0.30
C LYS A 207 -17.81 -12.31 -0.60
N LEU A 208 -17.49 -13.45 -0.01
CA LEU A 208 -17.33 -14.71 -0.72
C LEU A 208 -18.65 -15.48 -0.63
N ILE A 209 -19.24 -15.78 -1.79
CA ILE A 209 -20.48 -16.56 -1.87
C ILE A 209 -20.15 -17.88 -2.56
N GLU A 210 -20.28 -18.99 -1.84
CA GLU A 210 -20.11 -20.33 -2.37
C GLU A 210 -21.47 -20.98 -2.57
N TYR A 211 -21.73 -21.44 -3.80
CA TYR A 211 -22.93 -22.20 -4.13
C TYR A 211 -22.57 -23.68 -4.20
N HIS A 212 -23.09 -24.46 -3.28
CA HIS A 212 -22.94 -25.91 -3.28
C HIS A 212 -24.17 -26.54 -3.94
N GLY A 213 -24.00 -27.07 -5.14
CA GLY A 213 -25.04 -27.77 -5.90
C GLY A 213 -24.70 -29.25 -6.10
N ARG A 214 -25.69 -30.07 -6.36
CA ARG A 214 -25.50 -31.43 -6.91
C ARG A 214 -25.31 -31.35 -8.41
N ALA A 215 -24.25 -31.98 -8.93
CA ALA A 215 -24.05 -32.17 -10.36
C ALA A 215 -24.95 -33.28 -10.87
N ASP A 216 -26.23 -33.02 -10.97
CA ASP A 216 -27.22 -33.98 -11.50
C ASP A 216 -27.76 -33.52 -12.86
N VAL A 217 -27.52 -34.35 -13.85
CA VAL A 217 -28.29 -34.59 -15.08
C VAL A 217 -28.54 -33.45 -16.08
N PHE A 218 -28.43 -32.18 -15.75
CA PHE A 218 -28.59 -31.07 -16.69
C PHE A 218 -27.34 -30.19 -16.79
N ASP A 219 -26.97 -29.85 -18.01
CA ASP A 219 -25.77 -29.03 -18.33
C ASP A 219 -25.74 -27.64 -17.61
N LEU A 220 -26.90 -27.18 -17.19
CA LEU A 220 -27.04 -25.99 -16.35
C LEU A 220 -26.45 -26.16 -14.95
N SER A 221 -26.28 -27.39 -14.46
CA SER A 221 -25.67 -27.66 -13.14
C SER A 221 -24.15 -27.39 -13.12
N ARG A 222 -23.49 -27.39 -14.26
CA ARG A 222 -22.06 -27.04 -14.39
C ARG A 222 -21.78 -25.58 -14.10
N THR A 223 -22.78 -24.73 -14.19
CA THR A 223 -22.67 -23.29 -13.91
C THR A 223 -22.75 -22.98 -12.42
N PHE A 224 -23.32 -23.86 -11.61
CA PHE A 224 -23.55 -23.64 -10.17
C PHE A 224 -22.44 -24.19 -9.25
N GLY A 225 -21.38 -24.74 -9.79
CA GLY A 225 -20.25 -25.27 -9.01
C GLY A 225 -19.00 -24.40 -9.04
N GLN A 226 -19.07 -23.18 -9.58
CA GLN A 226 -17.94 -22.27 -9.61
C GLN A 226 -18.06 -21.24 -8.48
N SER A 227 -16.99 -21.09 -7.71
CA SER A 227 -16.85 -19.96 -6.78
C SER A 227 -16.84 -18.67 -7.58
N VAL A 228 -17.82 -17.82 -7.36
CA VAL A 228 -17.85 -16.48 -7.95
C VAL A 228 -17.39 -15.52 -6.86
N VAL A 229 -16.23 -14.96 -7.03
CA VAL A 229 -15.82 -13.77 -6.26
C VAL A 229 -16.55 -12.59 -6.89
N VAL A 230 -17.56 -12.10 -6.20
CA VAL A 230 -18.25 -10.87 -6.58
C VAL A 230 -17.55 -9.76 -5.80
N ASP A 231 -16.69 -9.03 -6.49
CA ASP A 231 -16.13 -7.77 -6.00
C ASP A 231 -17.20 -6.69 -6.24
N ASP A 232 -18.15 -6.61 -5.30
CA ASP A 232 -19.19 -5.58 -5.35
C ASP A 232 -18.67 -4.31 -4.69
N HIS A 233 -18.26 -3.36 -5.50
CA HIS A 233 -18.22 -1.96 -5.11
C HIS A 233 -19.66 -1.48 -4.85
N VAL A 234 -20.19 -1.79 -3.70
CA VAL A 234 -21.50 -1.26 -3.28
C VAL A 234 -21.27 0.17 -2.81
N SER A 235 -21.47 1.12 -3.69
CA SER A 235 -21.62 2.52 -3.30
C SER A 235 -23.00 2.70 -2.69
N PHE A 236 -23.08 2.83 -1.39
CA PHE A 236 -24.29 3.35 -0.74
C PHE A 236 -24.36 4.85 -0.97
N ARG A 237 -25.47 5.31 -1.58
CA ARG A 237 -25.86 6.73 -1.61
C ARG A 237 -26.64 7.07 -0.36
#